data_575be38932463929a57fae7d036598c5
#
_entry.id   575be38932463929a57fae7d036598c5
#
_cell.length_a   1.000
_cell.length_b   1.000
_cell.length_c   1.000
_cell.angle_alpha   90.00
_cell.angle_beta   90.00
_cell.angle_gamma   90.00
#
_symmetry.space_group_name_H-M   'P 1'
#
loop_
_entity.id
_entity.type
_entity.pdbx_description
1 polymer ?
#
loop_
_entity_poly.entity_id
_entity_poly.type
_entity_poly.pdbx_seq_one_letter_code
_entity_poly.pdbx_strand_id
1 'polypeptide(L)'
;MRPKKIILCVDDNEQELSVLKFMLATNGYKVVSATNGQEAIEIFAETPVDLVLADYSMPQMNGSQMIDRLKAIASHIPMILLGDPQRMSGEMHAADALLAKKNCCPQELLERIKVMSARKRGPRKGVQRVIAPEVELAIAS
;
A
#
# COMPACT_ATOMS: atom_id res chain seq x y z
N MET A 1 14.17 -11.55 18.16
CA MET A 1 12.91 -10.83 17.97
C MET A 1 12.84 -10.21 16.59
N ARG A 2 11.71 -10.33 15.94
CA ARG A 2 11.58 -9.77 14.61
C ARG A 2 11.18 -8.32 14.66
N PRO A 3 11.75 -7.49 13.80
CA PRO A 3 11.27 -6.12 13.71
C PRO A 3 9.84 -6.08 13.19
N LYS A 4 9.11 -5.08 13.63
CA LYS A 4 7.73 -4.91 13.15
C LYS A 4 7.74 -4.49 11.70
N LYS A 5 6.72 -4.91 10.98
CA LYS A 5 6.51 -4.43 9.61
C LYS A 5 6.12 -2.96 9.65
N ILE A 6 6.63 -2.20 8.71
CA ILE A 6 6.40 -0.76 8.64
C ILE A 6 5.41 -0.47 7.54
N ILE A 7 4.30 0.20 7.92
CA ILE A 7 3.23 0.56 6.99
C ILE A 7 3.25 2.08 6.80
N LEU A 8 3.29 2.52 5.55
CA LEU A 8 3.15 3.94 5.23
C LEU A 8 1.68 4.20 4.94
N CYS A 9 1.06 5.04 5.76
CA CYS A 9 -0.35 5.41 5.60
C CYS A 9 -0.44 6.83 5.08
N VAL A 10 -1.19 7.03 4.00
CA VAL A 10 -1.32 8.34 3.38
C VAL A 10 -2.80 8.69 3.26
N ASP A 11 -3.20 9.79 3.90
CA ASP A 11 -4.58 10.24 3.90
C ASP A 11 -4.56 11.72 4.28
N ASP A 12 -5.28 12.55 3.54
CA ASP A 12 -5.31 13.98 3.84
C ASP A 12 -6.24 14.31 5.01
N ASN A 13 -7.05 13.36 5.47
CA ASN A 13 -7.91 13.55 6.63
C ASN A 13 -7.17 13.04 7.85
N GLU A 14 -6.75 13.97 8.71
CA GLU A 14 -5.92 13.62 9.87
C GLU A 14 -6.65 12.77 10.88
N GLN A 15 -7.97 12.92 11.00
CA GLN A 15 -8.72 12.09 11.93
C GLN A 15 -8.76 10.64 11.47
N GLU A 16 -9.02 10.44 10.19
CA GLU A 16 -9.02 9.09 9.64
C GLU A 16 -7.64 8.47 9.73
N LEU A 17 -6.63 9.27 9.49
CA LEU A 17 -5.25 8.80 9.59
C LEU A 17 -4.92 8.38 11.01
N SER A 18 -5.37 9.13 12.01
CA SER A 18 -5.13 8.79 13.41
C SER A 18 -5.78 7.46 13.79
N VAL A 19 -7.01 7.24 13.33
CA VAL A 19 -7.71 5.99 13.60
C VAL A 19 -6.96 4.81 12.98
N LEU A 20 -6.52 5.00 11.75
CA LEU A 20 -5.80 3.97 11.03
C LEU A 20 -4.47 3.65 11.72
N LYS A 21 -3.75 4.68 12.13
CA LYS A 21 -2.48 4.50 12.83
C LYS A 21 -2.68 3.72 14.13
N PHE A 22 -3.72 4.07 14.88
CA PHE A 22 -3.99 3.39 16.14
C PHE A 22 -4.32 1.93 15.90
N MET A 23 -5.17 1.65 14.93
CA MET A 23 -5.56 0.30 14.61
C MET A 23 -4.37 -0.55 14.22
N LEU A 24 -3.51 -0.02 13.35
CA LEU A 24 -2.35 -0.78 12.88
C LEU A 24 -1.34 -0.98 14.00
N ALA A 25 -1.09 0.07 14.79
CA ALA A 25 -0.12 -0.05 15.88
C ALA A 25 -0.59 -1.08 16.92
N THR A 26 -1.90 -1.10 17.18
CA THR A 26 -2.47 -2.06 18.11
C THR A 26 -2.29 -3.49 17.62
N ASN A 27 -2.21 -3.67 16.32
CA ASN A 27 -2.08 -4.99 15.72
C ASN A 27 -0.64 -5.34 15.35
N GLY A 28 0.33 -4.64 15.92
CA GLY A 28 1.71 -5.05 15.81
C GLY A 28 2.50 -4.43 14.68
N TYR A 29 1.97 -3.41 14.03
CA TYR A 29 2.69 -2.74 12.95
C TYR A 29 3.29 -1.43 13.42
N LYS A 30 4.38 -1.03 12.79
CA LYS A 30 4.93 0.30 12.96
C LYS A 30 4.38 1.15 11.84
N VAL A 31 3.93 2.37 12.16
CA VAL A 31 3.26 3.20 11.16
C VAL A 31 4.04 4.49 10.97
N VAL A 32 4.28 4.82 9.71
CA VAL A 32 4.70 6.17 9.33
C VAL A 32 3.56 6.76 8.51
N SER A 33 3.36 8.05 8.57
CA SER A 33 2.18 8.64 7.96
C SER A 33 2.53 9.90 7.20
N ALA A 34 1.71 10.18 6.20
CA ALA A 34 1.82 11.38 5.39
C ALA A 34 0.42 11.90 5.10
N THR A 35 0.29 13.21 4.95
CA THR A 35 -1.01 13.82 4.69
C THR A 35 -1.18 14.25 3.24
N ASN A 36 -0.18 14.05 2.41
CA ASN A 36 -0.29 14.35 0.98
C ASN A 36 0.73 13.50 0.22
N GLY A 37 0.58 13.50 -1.09
CA GLY A 37 1.41 12.64 -1.93
C GLY A 37 2.87 13.03 -1.94
N GLN A 38 3.17 14.32 -1.92
CA GLN A 38 4.55 14.76 -1.94
C GLN A 38 5.29 14.32 -0.67
N GLU A 39 4.64 14.50 0.48
CA GLU A 39 5.22 14.06 1.74
C GLU A 39 5.44 12.56 1.75
N ALA A 40 4.47 11.83 1.21
CA ALA A 40 4.57 10.38 1.15
C ALA A 40 5.76 9.93 0.30
N ILE A 41 5.98 10.58 -0.82
CA ILE A 41 7.10 10.24 -1.69
C ILE A 41 8.42 10.46 -0.98
N GLU A 42 8.53 11.57 -0.25
CA GLU A 42 9.75 11.89 0.48
C GLU A 42 10.01 10.86 1.58
N ILE A 43 8.96 10.48 2.32
CA ILE A 43 9.10 9.48 3.37
C ILE A 43 9.49 8.13 2.77
N PHE A 44 8.83 7.76 1.69
CA PHE A 44 9.06 6.47 1.06
C PHE A 44 10.50 6.34 0.56
N ALA A 45 11.06 7.43 0.07
CA ALA A 45 12.43 7.42 -0.45
C ALA A 45 13.46 7.24 0.65
N GLU A 46 13.12 7.64 1.87
CA GLU A 46 14.08 7.63 2.97
C GLU A 46 13.84 6.54 4.01
N THR A 47 12.64 5.97 4.01
CA THR A 47 12.25 5.02 5.06
C THR A 47 11.92 3.67 4.43
N PRO A 48 12.52 2.58 4.90
CA PRO A 48 12.14 1.27 4.37
C PRO A 48 10.74 0.92 4.86
N VAL A 49 9.79 0.79 3.94
CA VAL A 49 8.43 0.41 4.30
C VAL A 49 8.12 -0.95 3.68
N ASP A 50 7.22 -1.66 4.33
CA ASP A 50 6.83 -3.00 3.89
C ASP A 50 5.52 -3.01 3.14
N LEU A 51 4.73 -1.95 3.27
CA LEU A 51 3.45 -1.84 2.59
C LEU A 51 2.99 -0.38 2.61
N VAL A 52 2.31 0.04 1.56
CA VAL A 52 1.74 1.39 1.47
C VAL A 52 0.23 1.27 1.46
N LEU A 53 -0.43 2.12 2.25
CA LEU A 53 -1.88 2.20 2.32
C LEU A 53 -2.25 3.63 1.99
N ALA A 54 -2.89 3.86 0.86
CA ALA A 54 -3.12 5.20 0.34
C ALA A 54 -4.59 5.47 0.09
N ASP A 55 -5.03 6.68 0.44
CA ASP A 55 -6.35 7.16 0.12
C ASP A 55 -6.36 7.66 -1.32
N TYR A 56 -7.35 7.23 -2.11
CA TYR A 56 -7.47 7.67 -3.50
C TYR A 56 -7.74 9.16 -3.58
N SER A 57 -8.63 9.65 -2.73
CA SER A 57 -9.13 11.02 -2.83
C SER A 57 -8.28 11.98 -2.01
N MET A 58 -7.31 12.59 -2.65
CA MET A 58 -6.45 13.59 -2.02
C MET A 58 -6.29 14.77 -2.98
N PRO A 59 -6.13 15.99 -2.46
CA PRO A 59 -5.96 17.14 -3.33
C PRO A 59 -4.61 17.10 -4.03
N GLN A 60 -4.54 17.71 -5.19
CA GLN A 60 -3.33 17.90 -6.00
C GLN A 60 -2.82 16.60 -6.63
N MET A 61 -2.58 15.57 -5.84
CA MET A 61 -2.11 14.29 -6.35
C MET A 61 -2.96 13.23 -5.68
N ASN A 62 -3.79 12.51 -6.44
CA ASN A 62 -4.60 11.46 -5.83
C ASN A 62 -3.74 10.23 -5.53
N GLY A 63 -4.34 9.29 -4.79
CA GLY A 63 -3.59 8.12 -4.36
C GLY A 63 -3.06 7.27 -5.49
N SER A 64 -3.81 7.19 -6.59
CA SER A 64 -3.37 6.40 -7.73
C SER A 64 -2.13 7.00 -8.38
N GLN A 65 -2.13 8.32 -8.54
CA GLN A 65 -0.98 9.01 -9.09
C GLN A 65 0.24 8.86 -8.20
N MET A 66 0.02 8.95 -6.88
CA MET A 66 1.09 8.78 -5.93
C MET A 66 1.67 7.37 -6.02
N ILE A 67 0.81 6.36 -6.09
CA ILE A 67 1.26 4.98 -6.17
C ILE A 67 2.08 4.76 -7.45
N ASP A 68 1.68 5.37 -8.56
CA ASP A 68 2.47 5.28 -9.77
C ASP A 68 3.91 5.73 -9.52
N ARG A 69 4.07 6.83 -8.80
CA ARG A 69 5.41 7.34 -8.50
C ARG A 69 6.16 6.45 -7.54
N LEU A 70 5.47 5.93 -6.53
CA LEU A 70 6.12 5.04 -5.57
C LEU A 70 6.54 3.73 -6.23
N LYS A 71 5.73 3.21 -7.15
CA LYS A 71 6.07 1.99 -7.87
C LYS A 71 7.28 2.19 -8.77
N ALA A 72 7.48 3.41 -9.26
CA ALA A 72 8.68 3.70 -10.04
C ALA A 72 9.94 3.66 -9.18
N ILE A 73 9.80 3.93 -7.88
CA ILE A 73 10.92 3.87 -6.95
C ILE A 73 11.18 2.43 -6.50
N ALA A 74 10.12 1.71 -6.14
CA ALA A 74 10.27 0.34 -5.64
C ALA A 74 9.03 -0.48 -5.97
N SER A 75 9.04 -1.10 -7.14
CA SER A 75 7.86 -1.78 -7.66
C SER A 75 7.46 -3.00 -6.85
N HIS A 76 8.37 -3.54 -6.04
CA HIS A 76 8.09 -4.77 -5.30
C HIS A 76 7.35 -4.53 -3.98
N ILE A 77 7.23 -3.30 -3.54
CA ILE A 77 6.51 -3.01 -2.30
C ILE A 77 5.01 -3.08 -2.57
N PRO A 78 4.27 -3.89 -1.80
CA PRO A 78 2.82 -3.97 -2.01
C PRO A 78 2.13 -2.68 -1.61
N MET A 79 1.12 -2.30 -2.38
CA MET A 79 0.42 -1.03 -2.19
C MET A 79 -1.07 -1.25 -2.32
N ILE A 80 -1.82 -0.71 -1.35
CA ILE A 80 -3.28 -0.80 -1.31
C ILE A 80 -3.86 0.59 -1.50
N LEU A 81 -4.82 0.71 -2.40
CA LEU A 81 -5.51 1.96 -2.65
C LEU A 81 -6.92 1.87 -2.09
N LEU A 82 -7.27 2.81 -1.22
CA LEU A 82 -8.59 2.88 -0.60
C LEU A 82 -9.37 4.02 -1.23
N GLY A 83 -10.60 3.75 -1.64
CA GLY A 83 -11.40 4.81 -2.22
C GLY A 83 -12.79 4.35 -2.57
N ASP A 84 -13.50 5.20 -3.30
CA ASP A 84 -14.83 4.88 -3.80
C ASP A 84 -14.65 4.00 -5.04
N PRO A 85 -15.19 2.78 -5.03
CA PRO A 85 -15.03 1.89 -6.18
C PRO A 85 -15.51 2.50 -7.48
N GLN A 86 -16.55 3.32 -7.44
CA GLN A 86 -17.05 3.95 -8.66
C GLN A 86 -16.07 4.94 -9.23
N ARG A 87 -15.38 5.67 -8.35
CA ARG A 87 -14.40 6.66 -8.80
C ARG A 87 -13.14 6.02 -9.31
N MET A 88 -12.81 4.85 -8.79
CA MET A 88 -11.60 4.13 -9.21
C MET A 88 -11.83 3.25 -10.42
N SER A 89 -13.09 2.92 -10.72
CA SER A 89 -13.36 2.03 -11.84
C SER A 89 -13.06 2.74 -13.17
N GLY A 90 -12.68 1.97 -14.14
CA GLY A 90 -12.39 2.51 -15.47
C GLY A 90 -10.99 3.09 -15.61
N GLU A 91 -10.23 3.13 -14.54
CA GLU A 91 -8.85 3.61 -14.57
C GLU A 91 -7.90 2.44 -14.34
N MET A 92 -6.72 2.55 -14.88
CA MET A 92 -5.67 1.59 -14.58
C MET A 92 -4.90 2.06 -13.36
N HIS A 93 -4.71 1.16 -12.42
CA HIS A 93 -4.01 1.49 -11.18
C HIS A 93 -2.83 0.56 -10.99
N ALA A 94 -1.71 1.13 -10.58
CA ALA A 94 -0.53 0.32 -10.27
C ALA A 94 -0.62 -0.33 -8.89
N ALA A 95 -1.65 0.02 -8.12
CA ALA A 95 -1.84 -0.57 -6.80
C ALA A 95 -2.05 -2.07 -6.91
N ASP A 96 -1.58 -2.79 -5.90
CA ASP A 96 -1.72 -4.24 -5.85
C ASP A 96 -3.09 -4.67 -5.38
N ALA A 97 -3.82 -3.79 -4.69
CA ALA A 97 -5.19 -4.06 -4.28
C ALA A 97 -5.97 -2.76 -4.21
N LEU A 98 -7.25 -2.85 -4.55
CA LEU A 98 -8.18 -1.73 -4.45
C LEU A 98 -9.26 -2.13 -3.45
N LEU A 99 -9.48 -1.32 -2.44
CA LEU A 99 -10.49 -1.60 -1.43
C LEU A 99 -11.41 -0.40 -1.27
N ALA A 100 -12.68 -0.69 -0.97
CA ALA A 100 -13.65 0.36 -0.73
C ALA A 100 -13.37 0.98 0.64
N LYS A 101 -13.20 2.30 0.65
CA LYS A 101 -12.84 2.98 1.89
C LYS A 101 -13.99 2.97 2.88
N LYS A 102 -15.21 3.25 2.40
CA LYS A 102 -16.33 3.42 3.30
C LYS A 102 -16.82 2.13 3.93
N ASN A 103 -16.91 1.09 3.18
CA ASN A 103 -17.49 -0.15 3.66
C ASN A 103 -16.44 -1.18 4.02
N CYS A 104 -15.21 -0.74 4.20
CA CYS A 104 -14.14 -1.67 4.49
C CYS A 104 -14.16 -2.00 5.98
N CYS A 105 -14.40 -3.24 6.28
CA CYS A 105 -14.34 -3.74 7.64
C CYS A 105 -12.88 -3.70 8.12
N PRO A 106 -12.61 -3.21 9.33
CA PRO A 106 -11.23 -3.18 9.81
C PRO A 106 -10.56 -4.55 9.77
N GLN A 107 -11.32 -5.60 10.05
CA GLN A 107 -10.76 -6.96 10.01
C GLN A 107 -10.36 -7.35 8.59
N GLU A 108 -11.15 -6.95 7.61
CA GLU A 108 -10.83 -7.24 6.22
C GLU A 108 -9.55 -6.53 5.80
N LEU A 109 -9.41 -5.28 6.19
CA LEU A 109 -8.22 -4.52 5.86
C LEU A 109 -6.99 -5.12 6.53
N LEU A 110 -7.11 -5.48 7.81
CA LEU A 110 -5.99 -6.09 8.52
C LEU A 110 -5.58 -7.42 7.91
N GLU A 111 -6.56 -8.21 7.49
CA GLU A 111 -6.25 -9.49 6.86
C GLU A 111 -5.51 -9.28 5.54
N ARG A 112 -5.94 -8.31 4.75
CA ARG A 112 -5.29 -8.02 3.48
C ARG A 112 -3.85 -7.56 3.72
N ILE A 113 -3.66 -6.67 4.70
CA ILE A 113 -2.34 -6.19 5.03
C ILE A 113 -1.44 -7.35 5.48
N LYS A 114 -1.97 -8.22 6.31
CA LYS A 114 -1.21 -9.36 6.80
C LYS A 114 -0.73 -10.24 5.66
N VAL A 115 -1.63 -10.57 4.74
CA VAL A 115 -1.30 -11.43 3.61
C VAL A 115 -0.27 -10.76 2.71
N MET A 116 -0.49 -9.49 2.38
CA MET A 116 0.38 -8.81 1.42
C MET A 116 1.75 -8.49 1.99
N SER A 117 1.81 -8.12 3.27
CA SER A 117 3.10 -7.78 3.87
C SER A 117 3.92 -9.02 4.21
N ALA A 118 3.29 -10.20 4.22
CA ALA A 118 4.02 -11.44 4.46
C ALA A 118 4.77 -11.91 3.24
N ARG A 119 4.48 -11.36 2.05
CA ARG A 119 5.18 -11.76 0.85
C ARG A 119 6.64 -11.34 0.94
N LYS A 120 7.48 -12.13 0.31
CA LYS A 120 8.88 -11.75 0.24
C LYS A 120 9.02 -10.52 -0.61
N ARG A 121 9.82 -9.60 -0.12
CA ARG A 121 10.01 -8.35 -0.85
C ARG A 121 11.10 -8.48 -1.85
N GLY A 122 10.91 -7.87 -2.97
CA GLY A 122 11.89 -7.78 -4.01
C GLY A 122 12.07 -9.06 -4.75
N PRO A 123 12.78 -9.00 -5.85
CA PRO A 123 13.10 -10.20 -6.60
C PRO A 123 14.08 -10.99 -5.81
N ARG A 124 13.82 -12.25 -5.76
CA ARG A 124 14.74 -13.12 -5.16
C ARG A 124 15.84 -13.26 -6.08
N LYS A 125 16.95 -13.38 -5.66
CA LYS A 125 17.94 -13.63 -6.55
C LYS A 125 17.60 -14.72 -7.29
N GLY A 126 17.57 -14.68 -8.32
CA GLY A 126 17.15 -15.66 -9.18
C GLY A 126 15.80 -15.60 -9.53
N VAL A 127 15.21 -15.47 -9.57
CA VAL A 127 14.01 -15.50 -9.97
C VAL A 127 13.38 -14.84 -10.76
N GLN A 128 13.39 -14.79 -10.93
CA GLN A 128 12.78 -14.46 -11.56
C GLN A 128 12.11 -14.42 -12.07
N ARG A 129 11.46 -14.66 -12.06
CA ARG A 129 10.67 -14.78 -12.61
C ARG A 129 10.15 -14.58 -13.16
N VAL A 130 9.83 -14.78 -13.18
CA VAL A 130 9.24 -14.73 -13.83
C VAL A 130 8.72 -14.76 -14.03
N ILE A 131 8.33 -14.90 -13.96
CA ILE A 131 7.64 -15.01 -14.24
C ILE A 131 7.01 -14.93 -14.27
N ALA A 132 6.58 -14.93 -14.14
CA ALA A 132 5.80 -14.84 -14.30
C ALA A 132 5.17 -14.69 -14.34
N PRO A 133 4.74 -14.75 -14.23
CA PRO A 133 4.07 -14.68 -14.30
C PRO A 133 3.59 -14.72 -14.41
N GLU A 134 3.14 -14.60 -14.14
CA GLU A 134 2.75 -14.80 -14.35
C GLU A 134 2.64 -15.15 -14.42
N VAL A 135 2.41 -15.29 -14.27
CA VAL A 135 2.36 -15.71 -14.38
C VAL A 135 2.37 -15.99 -14.06
N GLU A 136 2.07 -16.02 -13.62
CA GLU A 136 2.03 -16.30 -13.50
C GLU A 136 1.73 -16.23 -13.35
N LEU A 137 1.08 -16.18 -13.14
CA LEU A 137 0.90 -16.25 -13.06
C LEU A 137 0.95 -16.54 -13.02
N ALA A 138 0.60 -16.34 -12.75
CA ALA A 138 0.82 -16.78 -12.85
C ALA A 138 1.42 -17.22 -12.53
N ILE A 139 1.27 -17.43 -12.25
CA ILE A 139 1.90 -17.89 -12.11
C ILE A 139 2.42 -17.84 -11.60
N ALA A 140 2.23 -17.77 -11.31
CA ALA A 140 2.78 -17.68 -11.08
C ALA A 140 3.22 -17.30 -10.83
N SER A 141 3.00 -17.10 -10.59
CA SER A 141 3.51 -16.82 -10.70
C SER A 141 3.76 -16.76 -10.51
#